data_8ef8e79cbef46cc3c4dd022b6053a709
#
_entry.id   8ef8e79cbef46cc3c4dd022b6053a709
#
_cell.length_a   1.000
_cell.length_b   1.000
_cell.length_c   1.000
_cell.angle_alpha   90.00
_cell.angle_beta   90.00
_cell.angle_gamma   90.00
#
_symmetry.space_group_name_H-M   'P 1'
#
loop_
_entity.id
_entity.type
_entity.pdbx_description
1 polymer ?
#
loop_
_entity_poly.entity_id
_entity_poly.type
_entity_poly.pdbx_seq_one_letter_code
_entity_poly.pdbx_strand_id
1 'polypeptide(L)'
;MGRNRAILIHSGYKGKVPADYTRLPENWFTHYTSIFINSGLQPESFNEIKTFGILEKAYPLRDHLKKMDYLLSPSGLLTINYYTAGNLYIGGQFTRPLSFLMHEISLSYGKRYKLIKKKTEGAITELVYEKQTQPLHENDAMTKWSFGIVSDGRKDDRIKSIIEQIRSFRIPEYEVIICGPAPKFECGQDTKVLSDADLYFDIRIPITAKKNRIINNAAYNNLVLLHDRISFPADWYEKMKKYGNYFEILTNRILDEDTHTMRVQDWMANQTDFNDYTDRHTGYLPYEQWNPSIYVDGGFIIAKRDLLKSVHGYNEALHWGEAEDVDLSNRLYYAGYMTNIYRDNMVFTQTHRHGGINEEKFFKKSSKVKQDLVEIKYQYQLKKQRDEFLRFVNDFSLDFQDGTK
;
A
#
# COMPACT_ATOMS: atom_id res chain seq x y z
N MET A 1 -10.43 -33.15 -10.43
CA MET A 1 -9.45 -32.14 -10.04
C MET A 1 -9.51 -31.97 -8.53
N GLY A 2 -8.43 -32.30 -7.82
CA GLY A 2 -8.37 -32.15 -6.37
C GLY A 2 -8.56 -30.67 -6.02
N ARG A 3 -9.39 -30.35 -5.04
CA ARG A 3 -9.57 -28.98 -4.56
C ARG A 3 -8.26 -28.57 -3.86
N ASN A 4 -7.56 -27.59 -4.41
CA ASN A 4 -6.41 -26.99 -3.71
C ASN A 4 -6.95 -26.20 -2.52
N ARG A 5 -6.65 -26.68 -1.31
CA ARG A 5 -7.08 -26.07 -0.06
C ARG A 5 -5.86 -25.63 0.75
N ALA A 6 -5.93 -24.47 1.35
CA ALA A 6 -4.90 -23.97 2.24
C ALA A 6 -5.45 -23.68 3.63
N ILE A 7 -4.60 -23.85 4.62
CA ILE A 7 -4.92 -23.47 6.00
C ILE A 7 -3.79 -22.64 6.60
N LEU A 8 -4.18 -21.53 7.21
CA LEU A 8 -3.31 -20.64 7.96
C LEU A 8 -3.64 -20.76 9.43
N ILE A 9 -2.74 -21.33 10.21
CA ILE A 9 -2.96 -21.66 11.61
C ILE A 9 -1.87 -21.04 12.46
N HIS A 10 -2.26 -20.54 13.63
CA HIS A 10 -1.35 -20.09 14.66
C HIS A 10 -0.30 -21.19 15.03
N SER A 11 0.94 -20.79 15.24
CA SER A 11 2.07 -21.71 15.56
C SER A 11 1.82 -22.57 16.80
N GLY A 12 1.03 -22.06 17.75
CA GLY A 12 0.65 -22.81 18.95
C GLY A 12 -0.47 -23.85 18.78
N TYR A 13 -1.02 -23.99 17.58
CA TYR A 13 -2.06 -24.98 17.32
C TYR A 13 -1.48 -26.41 17.32
N LYS A 14 -1.97 -27.26 18.21
CA LYS A 14 -1.53 -28.66 18.37
C LYS A 14 -2.45 -29.70 17.70
N GLY A 15 -3.55 -29.25 17.08
CA GLY A 15 -4.48 -30.13 16.37
C GLY A 15 -3.90 -30.63 15.05
N LYS A 16 -4.49 -31.73 14.54
CA LYS A 16 -4.13 -32.25 13.20
C LYS A 16 -4.69 -31.35 12.12
N VAL A 17 -3.85 -31.02 11.14
CA VAL A 17 -4.30 -30.40 9.89
C VAL A 17 -4.84 -31.52 9.00
N PRO A 18 -6.04 -31.36 8.41
CA PRO A 18 -6.56 -32.35 7.45
C PRO A 18 -5.57 -32.55 6.29
N ALA A 19 -5.43 -33.78 5.83
CA ALA A 19 -4.44 -34.15 4.81
C ALA A 19 -4.67 -33.48 3.44
N ASP A 20 -5.87 -32.98 3.21
CA ASP A 20 -6.28 -32.28 1.98
C ASP A 20 -6.01 -30.77 2.03
N TYR A 21 -5.39 -30.28 3.11
CA TYR A 21 -4.98 -28.87 3.26
C TYR A 21 -3.47 -28.68 3.20
N THR A 22 -3.04 -27.69 2.43
CA THR A 22 -1.66 -27.19 2.49
C THR A 22 -1.54 -26.19 3.64
N ARG A 23 -0.66 -26.47 4.59
CA ARG A 23 -0.37 -25.51 5.68
C ARG A 23 0.47 -24.36 5.15
N LEU A 24 -0.07 -23.15 5.23
CA LEU A 24 0.66 -21.94 4.90
C LEU A 24 1.56 -21.54 6.09
N PRO A 25 2.83 -21.17 5.83
CA PRO A 25 3.73 -20.71 6.88
C PRO A 25 3.24 -19.41 7.52
N GLU A 26 3.20 -19.37 8.85
CA GLU A 26 2.78 -18.18 9.60
C GLU A 26 3.67 -16.96 9.30
N ASN A 27 4.97 -17.16 9.12
CA ASN A 27 5.92 -16.10 8.81
C ASN A 27 5.64 -15.38 7.50
N TRP A 28 4.93 -15.98 6.54
CA TRP A 28 4.51 -15.27 5.33
C TRP A 28 3.54 -14.13 5.61
N PHE A 29 2.86 -14.19 6.73
CA PHE A 29 1.86 -13.22 7.13
C PHE A 29 2.40 -12.20 8.14
N THR A 30 3.60 -12.41 8.68
CA THR A 30 4.26 -11.48 9.60
C THR A 30 5.03 -10.37 8.90
N HIS A 31 5.35 -10.53 7.61
CA HIS A 31 6.04 -9.53 6.82
C HIS A 31 5.09 -8.95 5.76
N TYR A 32 4.74 -7.69 5.83
CA TYR A 32 3.82 -7.04 4.89
C TYR A 32 4.47 -6.67 3.55
N THR A 33 5.77 -6.81 3.40
CA THR A 33 6.50 -6.50 2.16
C THR A 33 6.89 -7.75 1.38
N SER A 34 6.60 -7.78 0.09
CA SER A 34 7.24 -8.65 -0.94
C SER A 34 7.17 -10.17 -0.75
N ILE A 35 6.35 -10.69 0.12
CA ILE A 35 6.36 -12.09 0.54
C ILE A 35 6.10 -13.08 -0.58
N PHE A 36 5.21 -12.75 -1.48
CA PHE A 36 4.84 -13.69 -2.55
C PHE A 36 5.96 -13.93 -3.55
N ILE A 37 6.85 -12.96 -3.73
CA ILE A 37 7.90 -13.01 -4.74
C ILE A 37 8.84 -14.21 -4.55
N ASN A 38 9.06 -14.60 -3.30
CA ASN A 38 10.00 -15.69 -2.95
C ASN A 38 9.30 -16.92 -2.37
N SER A 39 7.97 -16.92 -2.25
CA SER A 39 7.22 -18.02 -1.64
C SER A 39 6.97 -19.20 -2.57
N GLY A 40 7.10 -19.01 -3.88
CA GLY A 40 6.69 -20.00 -4.88
C GLY A 40 5.16 -20.12 -5.05
N LEU A 41 4.38 -19.38 -4.25
CA LEU A 41 2.93 -19.38 -4.36
C LEU A 41 2.48 -18.56 -5.55
N GLN A 42 1.51 -19.10 -6.26
CA GLN A 42 0.89 -18.44 -7.41
C GLN A 42 -0.41 -17.74 -7.01
N PRO A 43 -0.78 -16.63 -7.67
CA PRO A 43 -2.09 -16.04 -7.49
C PRO A 43 -3.18 -17.08 -7.81
N GLU A 44 -4.31 -16.95 -7.12
CA GLU A 44 -5.51 -17.74 -7.35
C GLU A 44 -5.32 -19.27 -7.31
N SER A 45 -4.30 -19.72 -6.55
CA SER A 45 -3.91 -21.14 -6.48
C SER A 45 -4.77 -21.99 -5.56
N PHE A 46 -5.61 -21.38 -4.70
CA PHE A 46 -6.45 -22.10 -3.75
C PHE A 46 -7.93 -21.83 -3.96
N ASN A 47 -8.74 -22.88 -3.91
CA ASN A 47 -10.21 -22.78 -3.94
C ASN A 47 -10.81 -22.57 -2.55
N GLU A 48 -10.06 -22.84 -1.50
CA GLU A 48 -10.46 -22.62 -0.12
C GLU A 48 -9.23 -22.21 0.71
N ILE A 49 -9.39 -21.17 1.51
CA ILE A 49 -8.42 -20.78 2.54
C ILE A 49 -9.14 -20.77 3.87
N LYS A 50 -8.59 -21.49 4.87
CA LYS A 50 -9.06 -21.44 6.25
C LYS A 50 -8.07 -20.75 7.14
N THR A 51 -8.55 -19.95 8.08
CA THR A 51 -7.72 -19.33 9.12
C THR A 51 -8.18 -19.72 10.50
N PHE A 52 -7.25 -19.88 11.44
CA PHE A 52 -7.53 -20.21 12.81
C PHE A 52 -6.51 -19.57 13.76
N GLY A 53 -6.96 -18.68 14.63
CA GLY A 53 -6.15 -18.05 15.67
C GLY A 53 -5.05 -17.10 15.17
N ILE A 54 -5.11 -16.66 13.92
CA ILE A 54 -4.11 -15.77 13.31
C ILE A 54 -4.62 -14.35 13.25
N LEU A 55 -5.85 -14.15 12.79
CA LEU A 55 -6.37 -12.81 12.49
C LEU A 55 -6.65 -11.99 13.75
N GLU A 56 -6.82 -12.66 14.88
CA GLU A 56 -7.03 -12.02 16.19
C GLU A 56 -5.86 -11.10 16.57
N LYS A 57 -4.65 -11.46 16.16
CA LYS A 57 -3.41 -10.74 16.45
C LYS A 57 -2.67 -10.23 15.23
N ALA A 58 -3.19 -10.52 14.03
CA ALA A 58 -2.55 -10.10 12.79
C ALA A 58 -2.36 -8.58 12.73
N TYR A 59 -1.15 -8.15 12.41
CA TYR A 59 -0.85 -6.75 12.21
C TYR A 59 0.22 -6.57 11.12
N PRO A 60 -0.05 -5.75 10.13
CA PRO A 60 -1.34 -5.10 9.83
C PRO A 60 -2.36 -6.10 9.26
N LEU A 61 -3.59 -6.06 9.77
CA LEU A 61 -4.64 -7.00 9.38
C LEU A 61 -4.96 -6.94 7.88
N ARG A 62 -4.99 -5.75 7.29
CA ARG A 62 -5.28 -5.54 5.87
C ARG A 62 -4.29 -6.23 4.95
N ASP A 63 -3.01 -6.29 5.34
CA ASP A 63 -2.00 -7.02 4.58
C ASP A 63 -2.30 -8.53 4.54
N HIS A 64 -2.73 -9.09 5.67
CA HIS A 64 -3.12 -10.49 5.73
C HIS A 64 -4.35 -10.78 4.86
N LEU A 65 -5.37 -9.91 4.94
CA LEU A 65 -6.56 -10.02 4.10
C LEU A 65 -6.18 -9.96 2.61
N LYS A 66 -5.33 -9.02 2.22
CA LYS A 66 -4.86 -8.86 0.86
C LYS A 66 -4.09 -10.08 0.35
N LYS A 67 -3.23 -10.67 1.18
CA LYS A 67 -2.50 -11.88 0.85
C LYS A 67 -3.43 -13.07 0.62
N MET A 68 -4.46 -13.21 1.44
CA MET A 68 -5.48 -14.25 1.25
C MET A 68 -6.30 -14.00 -0.02
N ASP A 69 -6.67 -12.76 -0.31
CA ASP A 69 -7.36 -12.39 -1.56
C ASP A 69 -6.53 -12.75 -2.81
N TYR A 70 -5.23 -12.50 -2.76
CA TYR A 70 -4.31 -12.85 -3.85
C TYR A 70 -4.24 -14.35 -4.11
N LEU A 71 -4.22 -15.16 -3.06
CA LEU A 71 -4.07 -16.61 -3.15
C LEU A 71 -5.37 -17.32 -3.46
N LEU A 72 -6.52 -16.71 -3.17
CA LEU A 72 -7.83 -17.33 -3.34
C LEU A 72 -8.33 -17.17 -4.77
N SER A 73 -8.72 -18.27 -5.40
CA SER A 73 -9.29 -18.27 -6.74
C SER A 73 -10.65 -17.58 -6.80
N PRO A 74 -11.09 -17.10 -7.98
CA PRO A 74 -12.47 -16.67 -8.20
C PRO A 74 -13.46 -17.74 -7.74
N SER A 75 -14.55 -17.34 -7.09
CA SER A 75 -15.54 -18.22 -6.44
C SER A 75 -14.96 -19.11 -5.33
N GLY A 76 -13.73 -18.82 -4.87
CA GLY A 76 -13.11 -19.53 -3.75
C GLY A 76 -13.71 -19.10 -2.41
N LEU A 77 -13.54 -19.96 -1.40
CA LEU A 77 -14.07 -19.75 -0.05
C LEU A 77 -12.98 -19.34 0.93
N LEU A 78 -13.20 -18.23 1.64
CA LEU A 78 -12.41 -17.81 2.78
C LEU A 78 -13.19 -18.15 4.06
N THR A 79 -12.72 -19.15 4.81
CA THR A 79 -13.30 -19.55 6.09
C THR A 79 -12.44 -19.02 7.23
N ILE A 80 -12.99 -18.13 8.05
CA ILE A 80 -12.33 -17.51 9.18
C ILE A 80 -12.93 -18.08 10.46
N ASN A 81 -12.13 -18.81 11.24
CA ASN A 81 -12.48 -19.22 12.58
C ASN A 81 -11.84 -18.25 13.56
N TYR A 82 -12.65 -17.41 14.19
CA TYR A 82 -12.24 -16.29 15.00
C TYR A 82 -12.65 -16.45 16.46
N TYR A 83 -11.73 -16.22 17.39
CA TYR A 83 -12.04 -16.23 18.80
C TYR A 83 -12.81 -14.97 19.20
N THR A 84 -14.03 -15.16 19.70
CA THR A 84 -14.93 -14.07 20.12
C THR A 84 -15.07 -13.91 21.62
N ALA A 85 -14.54 -14.86 22.42
CA ALA A 85 -14.47 -14.69 23.87
C ALA A 85 -13.52 -13.53 24.18
N GLY A 86 -14.08 -12.40 24.59
CA GLY A 86 -13.37 -11.13 24.71
C GLY A 86 -12.10 -11.19 25.56
N ASN A 87 -11.17 -10.33 25.25
CA ASN A 87 -9.94 -10.02 26.00
C ASN A 87 -8.99 -11.21 26.23
N LEU A 88 -8.89 -12.15 25.30
CA LEU A 88 -7.83 -13.17 25.37
C LEU A 88 -6.48 -12.54 25.11
N TYR A 89 -5.59 -12.70 26.08
CA TYR A 89 -4.19 -12.35 25.92
C TYR A 89 -3.47 -13.50 25.25
N ILE A 90 -3.23 -13.39 23.94
CA ILE A 90 -2.54 -14.42 23.16
C ILE A 90 -1.17 -13.88 22.75
N GLY A 91 -0.11 -14.52 23.25
CA GLY A 91 1.26 -14.21 22.86
C GLY A 91 1.68 -12.76 23.11
N GLY A 92 1.25 -12.16 24.22
CA GLY A 92 1.63 -10.80 24.59
C GLY A 92 0.73 -9.68 24.05
N GLN A 93 -0.35 -10.02 23.33
CA GLN A 93 -1.27 -9.04 22.74
C GLN A 93 -2.74 -9.37 23.06
N PHE A 94 -3.56 -8.34 23.24
CA PHE A 94 -5.01 -8.51 23.36
C PHE A 94 -5.62 -8.83 22.02
N THR A 95 -6.56 -9.77 21.99
CA THR A 95 -7.35 -10.06 20.78
C THR A 95 -8.24 -8.88 20.43
N ARG A 96 -8.44 -8.67 19.13
CA ARG A 96 -9.37 -7.64 18.64
C ARG A 96 -10.79 -8.17 18.64
N PRO A 97 -11.80 -7.31 18.85
CA PRO A 97 -13.20 -7.74 18.77
C PRO A 97 -13.57 -8.18 17.35
N LEU A 98 -14.54 -9.07 17.24
CA LEU A 98 -15.04 -9.56 15.94
C LEU A 98 -15.54 -8.41 15.03
N SER A 99 -16.17 -7.39 15.61
CA SER A 99 -16.62 -6.20 14.87
C SER A 99 -15.48 -5.49 14.15
N PHE A 100 -14.30 -5.42 14.76
CA PHE A 100 -13.12 -4.87 14.11
C PHE A 100 -12.70 -5.69 12.89
N LEU A 101 -12.64 -7.03 13.02
CA LEU A 101 -12.33 -7.91 11.89
C LEU A 101 -13.33 -7.74 10.76
N MET A 102 -14.63 -7.76 11.08
CA MET A 102 -15.69 -7.62 10.06
C MET A 102 -15.63 -6.26 9.36
N HIS A 103 -15.34 -5.20 10.09
CA HIS A 103 -15.15 -3.87 9.53
C HIS A 103 -13.93 -3.84 8.57
N GLU A 104 -12.79 -4.36 8.98
CA GLU A 104 -11.59 -4.42 8.14
C GLU A 104 -11.81 -5.28 6.88
N ILE A 105 -12.55 -6.38 6.99
CA ILE A 105 -12.95 -7.19 5.83
C ILE A 105 -13.84 -6.37 4.90
N SER A 106 -14.83 -5.66 5.43
CA SER A 106 -15.72 -4.82 4.64
C SER A 106 -14.97 -3.74 3.88
N LEU A 107 -14.02 -3.07 4.53
CA LEU A 107 -13.17 -2.05 3.89
C LEU A 107 -12.22 -2.66 2.85
N SER A 108 -11.51 -3.74 3.20
CA SER A 108 -10.47 -4.32 2.34
C SER A 108 -11.03 -5.06 1.12
N TYR A 109 -12.16 -5.73 1.29
CA TYR A 109 -12.74 -6.57 0.26
C TYR A 109 -13.94 -5.92 -0.46
N GLY A 110 -14.67 -5.04 0.23
CA GLY A 110 -15.84 -4.37 -0.32
C GLY A 110 -16.84 -5.37 -0.92
N LYS A 111 -17.33 -5.07 -2.12
CA LYS A 111 -18.28 -5.94 -2.84
C LYS A 111 -17.64 -7.19 -3.47
N ARG A 112 -16.30 -7.34 -3.39
CA ARG A 112 -15.60 -8.50 -3.96
C ARG A 112 -15.83 -9.79 -3.17
N TYR A 113 -16.33 -9.69 -1.95
CA TYR A 113 -16.61 -10.84 -1.10
C TYR A 113 -18.02 -10.76 -0.56
N LYS A 114 -18.72 -11.91 -0.60
CA LYS A 114 -20.04 -12.09 -0.05
C LYS A 114 -19.96 -12.97 1.19
N LEU A 115 -20.43 -12.49 2.33
CA LEU A 115 -20.60 -13.33 3.53
C LEU A 115 -21.73 -14.31 3.27
N ILE A 116 -21.42 -15.63 3.24
CA ILE A 116 -22.41 -16.69 3.01
C ILE A 116 -22.79 -17.47 4.27
N LYS A 117 -21.94 -17.40 5.32
CA LYS A 117 -22.22 -18.08 6.59
C LYS A 117 -21.58 -17.31 7.75
N LYS A 118 -22.34 -17.18 8.84
CA LYS A 118 -21.85 -16.76 10.15
C LYS A 118 -22.43 -17.70 11.20
N LYS A 119 -21.57 -18.36 11.98
CA LYS A 119 -22.00 -19.28 13.05
C LYS A 119 -21.10 -19.07 14.26
N THR A 120 -21.69 -18.94 15.45
CA THR A 120 -20.95 -18.86 16.70
C THR A 120 -21.23 -20.11 17.53
N GLU A 121 -20.16 -20.77 17.97
CA GLU A 121 -20.20 -21.91 18.86
C GLU A 121 -19.19 -21.68 20.01
N GLY A 122 -19.71 -21.50 21.20
CA GLY A 122 -18.90 -21.14 22.37
C GLY A 122 -18.10 -19.85 22.13
N ALA A 123 -16.79 -19.95 22.21
CA ALA A 123 -15.86 -18.84 22.04
C ALA A 123 -15.40 -18.60 20.60
N ILE A 124 -15.93 -19.35 19.62
CA ILE A 124 -15.47 -19.28 18.23
C ILE A 124 -16.61 -18.83 17.33
N THR A 125 -16.36 -17.86 16.48
CA THR A 125 -17.23 -17.50 15.37
C THR A 125 -16.58 -17.92 14.06
N GLU A 126 -17.31 -18.76 13.31
CA GLU A 126 -16.97 -19.09 11.93
C GLU A 126 -17.65 -18.09 10.98
N LEU A 127 -16.84 -17.44 10.15
CA LEU A 127 -17.28 -16.61 9.04
C LEU A 127 -16.85 -17.28 7.74
N VAL A 128 -17.77 -17.44 6.78
CA VAL A 128 -17.43 -17.95 5.45
C VAL A 128 -17.78 -16.89 4.42
N TYR A 129 -16.77 -16.44 3.71
CA TYR A 129 -16.89 -15.50 2.60
C TYR A 129 -16.64 -16.20 1.28
N GLU A 130 -17.40 -15.87 0.26
CA GLU A 130 -17.18 -16.28 -1.11
C GLU A 130 -16.61 -15.12 -1.92
N LYS A 131 -15.45 -15.34 -2.56
CA LYS A 131 -14.86 -14.36 -3.47
C LYS A 131 -15.70 -14.28 -4.73
N GLN A 132 -16.21 -13.08 -5.02
CA GLN A 132 -17.00 -12.87 -6.23
C GLN A 132 -16.08 -12.76 -7.44
N THR A 133 -16.48 -13.37 -8.54
CA THR A 133 -15.76 -13.26 -9.80
C THR A 133 -15.93 -11.83 -10.31
N GLN A 134 -14.83 -11.09 -10.39
CA GLN A 134 -14.81 -9.81 -11.09
C GLN A 134 -13.94 -9.97 -12.34
N PRO A 135 -14.40 -9.51 -13.49
CA PRO A 135 -13.54 -9.49 -14.67
C PRO A 135 -12.32 -8.61 -14.36
N LEU A 136 -11.12 -9.13 -14.63
CA LEU A 136 -9.91 -8.30 -14.64
C LEU A 136 -10.14 -7.17 -15.64
N HIS A 137 -10.00 -5.94 -15.20
CA HIS A 137 -10.02 -4.81 -16.10
C HIS A 137 -8.91 -4.99 -17.14
N GLU A 138 -9.23 -4.91 -18.42
CA GLU A 138 -8.26 -5.07 -19.51
C GLU A 138 -7.05 -4.14 -19.35
N ASN A 139 -7.26 -2.99 -18.73
CA ASN A 139 -6.21 -2.00 -18.44
C ASN A 139 -5.40 -2.27 -17.16
N ASP A 140 -5.67 -3.36 -16.44
CA ASP A 140 -4.95 -3.76 -15.21
C ASP A 140 -3.75 -4.67 -15.48
N ALA A 141 -3.57 -5.13 -16.72
CA ALA A 141 -2.48 -6.04 -17.06
C ALA A 141 -1.11 -5.39 -16.78
N MET A 142 -0.17 -6.19 -16.23
CA MET A 142 1.21 -5.72 -15.98
C MET A 142 1.95 -5.30 -17.25
N THR A 143 1.39 -5.58 -18.41
CA THR A 143 1.88 -5.15 -19.73
C THR A 143 1.42 -3.74 -20.12
N LYS A 144 0.60 -3.07 -19.30
CA LYS A 144 -0.01 -1.76 -19.62
C LYS A 144 0.31 -0.74 -18.53
N TRP A 145 1.00 0.36 -18.87
CA TRP A 145 1.48 1.35 -17.90
C TRP A 145 1.37 2.79 -18.41
N SER A 146 0.96 3.69 -17.54
CA SER A 146 1.08 5.14 -17.72
C SER A 146 2.16 5.69 -16.79
N PHE A 147 3.07 6.52 -17.32
CA PHE A 147 4.10 7.20 -16.56
C PHE A 147 3.83 8.71 -16.59
N GLY A 148 3.46 9.27 -15.46
CA GLY A 148 3.15 10.68 -15.29
C GLY A 148 4.29 11.47 -14.68
N ILE A 149 4.91 12.36 -15.43
CA ILE A 149 6.02 13.21 -14.99
C ILE A 149 5.49 14.61 -14.67
N VAL A 150 5.67 15.03 -13.42
CA VAL A 150 5.40 16.41 -13.01
C VAL A 150 6.67 17.23 -13.17
N SER A 151 6.61 18.30 -13.97
CA SER A 151 7.77 19.14 -14.27
C SER A 151 7.49 20.62 -14.09
N ASP A 152 8.54 21.37 -13.78
CA ASP A 152 8.58 22.85 -13.80
C ASP A 152 9.26 23.43 -15.05
N GLY A 153 9.63 22.55 -15.99
CA GLY A 153 10.26 22.93 -17.27
C GLY A 153 11.75 23.29 -17.19
N ARG A 154 12.41 23.07 -16.04
CA ARG A 154 13.83 23.45 -15.86
C ARG A 154 14.82 22.32 -16.11
N LYS A 155 14.34 21.10 -16.38
CA LYS A 155 15.16 19.87 -16.43
C LYS A 155 14.91 19.03 -17.68
N ASP A 156 14.95 19.66 -18.84
CA ASP A 156 14.69 18.99 -20.12
C ASP A 156 15.57 17.76 -20.35
N ASP A 157 16.86 17.85 -20.08
CA ASP A 157 17.79 16.72 -20.26
C ASP A 157 17.42 15.54 -19.34
N ARG A 158 16.96 15.84 -18.13
CA ARG A 158 16.52 14.82 -17.19
C ARG A 158 15.24 14.15 -17.65
N ILE A 159 14.26 14.92 -18.07
CA ILE A 159 13.00 14.40 -18.61
C ILE A 159 13.29 13.50 -19.82
N LYS A 160 14.18 13.93 -20.73
CA LYS A 160 14.62 13.13 -21.87
C LYS A 160 15.22 11.80 -21.43
N SER A 161 16.12 11.82 -20.46
CA SER A 161 16.73 10.60 -19.89
C SER A 161 15.69 9.67 -19.26
N ILE A 162 14.70 10.20 -18.53
CA ILE A 162 13.62 9.40 -17.94
C ILE A 162 12.79 8.72 -19.03
N ILE A 163 12.43 9.42 -20.09
CA ILE A 163 11.69 8.87 -21.24
C ILE A 163 12.49 7.75 -21.91
N GLU A 164 13.79 7.94 -22.12
CA GLU A 164 14.68 6.93 -22.71
C GLU A 164 14.77 5.68 -21.81
N GLN A 165 14.86 5.84 -20.50
CA GLN A 165 14.81 4.74 -19.55
C GLN A 165 13.49 3.97 -19.64
N ILE A 166 12.34 4.65 -19.67
CA ILE A 166 11.02 4.02 -19.81
C ILE A 166 10.94 3.23 -21.12
N ARG A 167 11.40 3.79 -22.23
CA ARG A 167 11.47 3.10 -23.52
C ARG A 167 12.34 1.84 -23.47
N SER A 168 13.44 1.88 -22.73
CA SER A 168 14.36 0.75 -22.60
C SER A 168 13.73 -0.45 -21.87
N PHE A 169 12.67 -0.27 -21.08
CA PHE A 169 11.95 -1.34 -20.39
C PHE A 169 11.19 -2.27 -21.34
N ARG A 170 10.92 -1.84 -22.56
CA ARG A 170 10.17 -2.61 -23.57
C ARG A 170 8.81 -3.09 -23.05
N ILE A 171 8.11 -2.22 -22.32
CA ILE A 171 6.75 -2.47 -21.88
C ILE A 171 5.87 -2.58 -23.13
N PRO A 172 5.03 -3.62 -23.27
CA PRO A 172 4.24 -3.83 -24.49
C PRO A 172 3.30 -2.66 -24.83
N GLU A 173 2.64 -2.10 -23.83
CA GLU A 173 1.73 -0.97 -23.98
C GLU A 173 2.02 0.06 -22.89
N TYR A 174 2.50 1.22 -23.27
CA TYR A 174 2.77 2.29 -22.32
C TYR A 174 2.55 3.67 -22.96
N GLU A 175 2.45 4.64 -22.10
CA GLU A 175 2.48 6.05 -22.44
C GLU A 175 3.29 6.82 -21.40
N VAL A 176 3.84 7.94 -21.82
CA VAL A 176 4.41 8.96 -20.95
C VAL A 176 3.55 10.20 -21.00
N ILE A 177 3.25 10.80 -19.85
CA ILE A 177 2.47 12.03 -19.73
C ILE A 177 3.31 13.04 -18.95
N ILE A 178 3.64 14.15 -19.55
CA ILE A 178 4.34 15.26 -18.90
C ILE A 178 3.30 16.33 -18.56
N CYS A 179 3.20 16.71 -17.31
CA CYS A 179 2.40 17.87 -16.92
C CYS A 179 3.31 19.01 -16.48
N GLY A 180 3.39 20.04 -17.31
CA GLY A 180 4.28 21.19 -17.14
C GLY A 180 4.48 21.95 -18.45
N PRO A 181 5.45 22.87 -18.47
CA PRO A 181 5.88 23.53 -19.71
C PRO A 181 6.35 22.49 -20.75
N ALA A 182 6.10 22.79 -22.00
CA ALA A 182 6.52 21.89 -23.10
C ALA A 182 8.05 21.77 -23.12
N PRO A 183 8.59 20.53 -23.16
CA PRO A 183 10.03 20.33 -23.31
C PRO A 183 10.56 20.90 -24.63
N LYS A 184 11.82 21.34 -24.62
CA LYS A 184 12.51 21.91 -25.79
C LYS A 184 13.08 20.86 -26.73
N PHE A 185 12.68 19.61 -26.60
CA PHE A 185 13.08 18.49 -27.44
C PHE A 185 11.85 17.72 -27.93
N GLU A 186 11.99 16.96 -28.99
CA GLU A 186 10.93 16.13 -29.53
C GLU A 186 10.70 14.88 -28.66
N CYS A 187 9.51 14.78 -28.07
CA CYS A 187 9.19 13.72 -27.11
C CYS A 187 8.82 12.37 -27.74
N GLY A 188 8.40 12.35 -29.03
CA GLY A 188 7.90 11.14 -29.70
C GLY A 188 6.40 10.90 -29.48
N GLN A 189 5.85 9.91 -30.22
CA GLN A 189 4.40 9.64 -30.28
C GLN A 189 3.85 8.97 -28.99
N ASP A 190 4.71 8.33 -28.21
CA ASP A 190 4.40 7.68 -26.93
C ASP A 190 4.26 8.67 -25.77
N THR A 191 4.48 9.96 -26.03
CA THR A 191 4.53 10.99 -24.99
C THR A 191 3.49 12.08 -25.25
N LYS A 192 2.65 12.32 -24.25
CA LYS A 192 1.68 13.43 -24.19
C LYS A 192 2.24 14.56 -23.33
N VAL A 193 2.08 15.79 -23.76
CA VAL A 193 2.42 16.98 -22.97
C VAL A 193 1.13 17.71 -22.62
N LEU A 194 0.90 17.88 -21.32
CA LEU A 194 -0.24 18.61 -20.77
C LEU A 194 0.26 19.94 -20.20
N SER A 195 -0.20 21.02 -20.77
CA SER A 195 0.12 22.37 -20.28
C SER A 195 -0.39 22.53 -18.84
N ASP A 196 0.33 23.24 -18.02
CA ASP A 196 -0.02 23.62 -16.65
C ASP A 196 -0.25 25.13 -16.48
N ALA A 197 -0.22 25.89 -17.57
CA ALA A 197 -0.28 27.35 -17.54
C ALA A 197 -1.56 27.90 -16.87
N ASP A 198 -2.67 27.19 -17.01
CA ASP A 198 -3.96 27.53 -16.41
C ASP A 198 -4.12 27.07 -14.95
N LEU A 199 -3.14 26.38 -14.39
CA LEU A 199 -3.16 25.89 -13.00
C LEU A 199 -2.58 26.87 -11.99
N TYR A 200 -1.85 27.87 -12.45
CA TYR A 200 -1.20 28.87 -11.58
C TYR A 200 -2.15 30.04 -11.31
N PHE A 201 -2.66 30.12 -10.09
CA PHE A 201 -3.46 31.26 -9.62
C PHE A 201 -2.65 32.23 -8.76
N ASP A 202 -1.52 31.76 -8.21
CA ASP A 202 -0.59 32.55 -7.40
C ASP A 202 0.84 32.02 -7.56
N ILE A 203 1.74 32.39 -6.65
CA ILE A 203 3.15 31.99 -6.67
C ILE A 203 3.39 30.53 -6.20
N ARG A 204 2.39 29.85 -5.67
CA ARG A 204 2.51 28.47 -5.17
C ARG A 204 2.51 27.49 -6.33
N ILE A 205 3.26 26.41 -6.17
CA ILE A 205 3.35 25.36 -7.18
C ILE A 205 2.12 24.43 -7.05
N PRO A 206 1.24 24.38 -8.07
CA PRO A 206 0.01 23.57 -8.04
C PRO A 206 0.30 22.09 -8.30
N ILE A 207 1.11 21.47 -7.44
CA ILE A 207 1.60 20.09 -7.62
C ILE A 207 0.46 19.07 -7.68
N THR A 208 -0.56 19.26 -6.85
CA THR A 208 -1.75 18.42 -6.74
C THR A 208 -2.60 18.47 -8.01
N ALA A 209 -2.87 19.67 -8.53
CA ALA A 209 -3.60 19.86 -9.76
C ALA A 209 -2.86 19.27 -10.97
N LYS A 210 -1.52 19.37 -11.02
CA LYS A 210 -0.70 18.70 -12.04
C LYS A 210 -0.84 17.18 -11.95
N LYS A 211 -0.74 16.60 -10.77
CA LYS A 211 -0.92 15.17 -10.54
C LYS A 211 -2.32 14.71 -10.95
N ASN A 212 -3.37 15.46 -10.57
CA ASN A 212 -4.75 15.16 -10.97
C ASN A 212 -4.94 15.25 -12.48
N ARG A 213 -4.33 16.23 -13.13
CA ARG A 213 -4.37 16.35 -14.61
C ARG A 213 -3.76 15.11 -15.27
N ILE A 214 -2.66 14.56 -14.75
CA ILE A 214 -2.09 13.31 -15.22
C ILE A 214 -3.06 12.15 -14.96
N ILE A 215 -3.57 11.97 -13.74
CA ILE A 215 -4.49 10.90 -13.35
C ILE A 215 -5.73 10.88 -14.29
N ASN A 216 -6.25 12.05 -14.63
CA ASN A 216 -7.44 12.17 -15.48
C ASN A 216 -7.17 11.85 -16.95
N ASN A 217 -5.93 12.02 -17.42
CA ASN A 217 -5.52 11.80 -18.80
C ASN A 217 -4.77 10.47 -19.03
N ALA A 218 -4.45 9.73 -17.98
CA ALA A 218 -3.81 8.43 -18.09
C ALA A 218 -4.75 7.40 -18.73
N ALA A 219 -4.25 6.63 -19.69
CA ALA A 219 -5.00 5.60 -20.38
C ALA A 219 -5.03 4.29 -19.58
N TYR A 220 -3.91 3.95 -18.94
CA TYR A 220 -3.76 2.67 -18.25
C TYR A 220 -3.96 2.79 -16.74
N ASN A 221 -4.37 1.69 -16.12
CA ASN A 221 -4.66 1.66 -14.70
C ASN A 221 -3.40 1.54 -13.84
N ASN A 222 -2.33 0.90 -14.33
CA ASN A 222 -1.04 0.96 -13.67
C ASN A 222 -0.40 2.31 -13.93
N LEU A 223 -0.42 3.18 -12.95
CA LEU A 223 0.07 4.55 -13.07
C LEU A 223 1.28 4.76 -12.15
N VAL A 224 2.36 5.27 -12.74
CA VAL A 224 3.52 5.79 -12.00
C VAL A 224 3.45 7.31 -12.03
N LEU A 225 3.36 7.96 -10.89
CA LEU A 225 3.50 9.41 -10.75
C LEU A 225 4.89 9.72 -10.22
N LEU A 226 5.63 10.57 -10.92
CA LEU A 226 6.99 10.92 -10.54
C LEU A 226 7.32 12.39 -10.82
N HIS A 227 8.26 12.90 -10.05
CA HIS A 227 8.87 14.20 -10.34
C HIS A 227 9.99 14.05 -11.37
N ASP A 228 10.31 15.11 -12.09
CA ASP A 228 11.36 15.20 -13.10
C ASP A 228 12.80 15.02 -12.58
N ARG A 229 12.96 14.61 -11.34
CA ARG A 229 14.24 14.31 -10.68
C ARG A 229 14.45 12.81 -10.42
N ILE A 230 13.44 12.00 -10.66
CA ILE A 230 13.49 10.55 -10.44
C ILE A 230 14.09 9.87 -11.66
N SER A 231 14.86 8.83 -11.45
CA SER A 231 15.33 7.92 -12.50
C SER A 231 15.19 6.47 -12.07
N PHE A 232 15.21 5.59 -13.05
CA PHE A 232 14.97 4.17 -12.86
C PHE A 232 16.23 3.34 -13.09
N PRO A 233 16.46 2.25 -12.37
CA PRO A 233 17.41 1.22 -12.76
C PRO A 233 16.88 0.44 -13.98
N ALA A 234 17.78 -0.12 -14.76
CA ALA A 234 17.43 -0.82 -16.01
C ALA A 234 16.49 -2.02 -15.79
N ASP A 235 16.53 -2.64 -14.64
CA ASP A 235 15.73 -3.83 -14.27
C ASP A 235 14.42 -3.50 -13.54
N TRP A 236 14.04 -2.20 -13.45
CA TRP A 236 12.87 -1.76 -12.69
C TRP A 236 11.59 -2.48 -13.12
N TYR A 237 11.34 -2.56 -14.42
CA TYR A 237 10.12 -3.20 -14.92
C TYR A 237 10.11 -4.71 -14.73
N GLU A 238 11.25 -5.38 -14.88
CA GLU A 238 11.37 -6.82 -14.61
C GLU A 238 11.04 -7.14 -13.16
N LYS A 239 11.48 -6.29 -12.23
CA LYS A 239 11.12 -6.40 -10.82
C LYS A 239 9.62 -6.14 -10.61
N MET A 240 9.04 -5.14 -11.28
CA MET A 240 7.59 -4.90 -11.18
C MET A 240 6.77 -6.06 -11.74
N LYS A 241 7.18 -6.70 -12.83
CA LYS A 241 6.55 -7.93 -13.33
C LYS A 241 6.60 -9.06 -12.30
N LYS A 242 7.75 -9.21 -11.63
CA LYS A 242 7.93 -10.20 -10.57
C LYS A 242 7.03 -9.92 -9.35
N TYR A 243 6.83 -8.65 -8.99
CA TYR A 243 5.88 -8.25 -7.95
C TYR A 243 4.44 -8.57 -8.36
N GLY A 244 4.13 -8.40 -9.62
CA GLY A 244 2.81 -8.67 -10.18
C GLY A 244 1.79 -7.58 -9.87
N ASN A 245 0.56 -7.84 -10.28
CA ASN A 245 -0.57 -6.92 -10.17
C ASN A 245 -1.16 -6.87 -8.74
N TYR A 246 -0.32 -6.88 -7.73
CA TYR A 246 -0.65 -7.10 -6.33
C TYR A 246 -0.61 -5.83 -5.50
N PHE A 247 -0.92 -4.70 -6.09
CA PHE A 247 -0.89 -3.39 -5.41
C PHE A 247 -2.11 -2.54 -5.75
N GLU A 248 -2.51 -1.71 -4.82
CA GLU A 248 -3.37 -0.54 -5.05
C GLU A 248 -2.54 0.74 -5.04
N ILE A 249 -1.73 0.92 -3.99
CA ILE A 249 -0.75 2.00 -3.88
C ILE A 249 0.56 1.43 -3.34
N LEU A 250 1.66 1.81 -3.98
CA LEU A 250 2.98 1.24 -3.76
C LEU A 250 4.06 2.32 -3.92
N THR A 251 5.15 2.18 -3.21
CA THR A 251 6.40 2.87 -3.53
C THR A 251 7.55 1.88 -3.67
N ASN A 252 8.69 2.34 -4.15
CA ASN A 252 9.97 1.63 -4.07
C ASN A 252 10.90 2.38 -3.12
N ARG A 253 12.03 1.79 -2.79
CA ARG A 253 13.10 2.53 -2.13
C ARG A 253 13.54 3.68 -3.03
N ILE A 254 13.71 4.87 -2.45
CA ILE A 254 14.22 6.04 -3.16
C ILE A 254 15.63 6.29 -2.66
N LEU A 255 16.61 6.07 -3.51
CA LEU A 255 18.02 6.26 -3.19
C LEU A 255 18.53 7.56 -3.78
N ASP A 256 19.51 8.16 -3.12
CA ASP A 256 20.28 9.24 -3.72
C ASP A 256 21.09 8.71 -4.91
N GLU A 257 21.08 9.42 -6.03
CA GLU A 257 21.67 8.94 -7.29
C GLU A 257 23.19 8.84 -7.22
N ASP A 258 23.85 9.75 -6.50
CA ASP A 258 25.31 9.83 -6.44
C ASP A 258 25.89 8.90 -5.36
N THR A 259 25.23 8.84 -4.22
CA THR A 259 25.76 8.13 -3.04
C THR A 259 25.15 6.74 -2.86
N HIS A 260 24.04 6.43 -3.56
CA HIS A 260 23.23 5.23 -3.38
C HIS A 260 22.77 5.01 -1.93
N THR A 261 22.73 6.08 -1.14
CA THR A 261 22.22 6.04 0.21
C THR A 261 20.72 6.22 0.23
N MET A 262 20.08 5.61 1.23
CA MET A 262 18.64 5.72 1.42
C MET A 262 18.23 7.18 1.58
N ARG A 263 17.24 7.61 0.82
CA ARG A 263 16.52 8.83 1.09
C ARG A 263 15.50 8.55 2.19
N VAL A 264 15.65 9.22 3.31
CA VAL A 264 14.87 8.97 4.54
C VAL A 264 13.37 9.17 4.38
N GLN A 265 12.90 9.67 3.26
CA GLN A 265 11.51 10.07 3.04
C GLN A 265 10.70 9.06 2.22
N ASP A 266 11.24 7.90 1.87
CA ASP A 266 10.52 6.92 1.07
C ASP A 266 9.56 6.05 1.88
N TRP A 267 9.80 5.89 3.18
CA TRP A 267 8.97 5.09 4.08
C TRP A 267 8.84 5.75 5.46
N MET A 268 7.81 6.56 5.63
CA MET A 268 7.62 7.39 6.82
C MET A 268 6.20 7.31 7.36
N ALA A 269 6.05 7.47 8.66
CA ALA A 269 4.77 7.68 9.31
C ALA A 269 4.63 9.13 9.79
N ASN A 270 3.47 9.71 9.56
CA ASN A 270 3.14 11.00 10.13
C ASN A 270 2.88 10.83 11.63
N GLN A 271 3.65 11.52 12.47
CA GLN A 271 3.34 11.59 13.89
C GLN A 271 2.25 12.63 14.09
N THR A 272 1.06 12.14 14.40
CA THR A 272 -0.12 12.97 14.65
C THR A 272 -0.17 13.53 16.08
N ASP A 273 0.93 13.92 16.69
CA ASP A 273 0.88 14.75 17.88
C ASP A 273 0.63 16.19 17.44
N PHE A 274 -0.65 16.53 17.28
CA PHE A 274 -1.13 17.86 16.91
C PHE A 274 -0.76 18.97 17.90
N ASN A 275 -0.18 18.62 19.04
CA ASN A 275 0.17 19.57 20.09
C ASN A 275 1.61 20.08 20.02
N ASP A 276 2.45 19.53 19.17
CA ASP A 276 3.84 19.99 19.05
C ASP A 276 4.18 20.33 17.61
N TYR A 277 3.82 21.55 17.21
CA TYR A 277 4.17 22.12 15.90
C TYR A 277 5.70 22.32 15.74
N THR A 278 6.48 22.14 16.79
CA THR A 278 7.93 22.37 16.78
C THR A 278 8.71 21.12 16.44
N ASP A 279 8.16 19.94 16.67
CA ASP A 279 8.80 18.66 16.40
C ASP A 279 8.09 17.93 15.25
N ARG A 280 8.35 18.37 14.02
CA ARG A 280 7.95 17.69 12.79
C ARG A 280 8.75 16.39 12.63
N HIS A 281 8.73 15.53 13.62
CA HIS A 281 9.32 14.21 13.53
C HIS A 281 8.37 13.28 12.81
N THR A 282 8.40 13.35 11.49
CA THR A 282 8.05 12.20 10.68
C THR A 282 8.93 11.05 11.14
N GLY A 283 8.33 10.03 11.72
CA GLY A 283 9.05 8.85 12.15
C GLY A 283 9.45 8.04 10.93
N TYR A 284 10.75 7.93 10.69
CA TYR A 284 11.27 6.98 9.71
C TYR A 284 11.02 5.56 10.20
N LEU A 285 10.51 4.72 9.33
CA LEU A 285 10.27 3.33 9.65
C LEU A 285 11.25 2.42 8.90
N PRO A 286 11.77 1.38 9.55
CA PRO A 286 12.37 0.27 8.85
C PRO A 286 11.37 -0.28 7.81
N TYR A 287 11.86 -0.75 6.69
CA TYR A 287 11.01 -1.27 5.61
C TYR A 287 10.17 -2.48 6.03
N GLU A 288 10.52 -3.15 7.13
CA GLU A 288 9.79 -4.24 7.76
C GLU A 288 8.67 -3.78 8.69
N GLN A 289 8.59 -2.49 8.97
CA GLN A 289 7.57 -1.93 9.86
C GLN A 289 6.50 -1.20 9.05
N TRP A 290 5.30 -1.24 9.58
CA TRP A 290 4.14 -0.55 9.02
C TRP A 290 3.35 0.15 10.12
N ASN A 291 2.76 1.30 9.79
CA ASN A 291 1.94 2.10 10.69
C ASN A 291 0.72 2.62 9.91
N PRO A 292 -0.48 2.73 10.52
CA PRO A 292 -1.65 3.30 9.85
C PRO A 292 -1.48 4.71 9.29
N SER A 293 -0.56 5.50 9.86
CA SER A 293 -0.24 6.85 9.40
C SER A 293 0.94 6.91 8.42
N ILE A 294 1.34 5.76 7.85
CA ILE A 294 2.35 5.73 6.78
C ILE A 294 1.83 6.47 5.55
N TYR A 295 2.73 7.21 4.92
CA TYR A 295 2.47 7.84 3.64
C TYR A 295 3.60 7.58 2.64
N VAL A 296 3.27 7.66 1.37
CA VAL A 296 4.21 7.54 0.26
C VAL A 296 4.68 8.92 -0.14
N ASP A 297 6.00 9.12 -0.22
CA ASP A 297 6.58 10.40 -0.70
C ASP A 297 5.97 10.81 -2.05
N GLY A 298 5.47 12.02 -2.11
CA GLY A 298 4.80 12.56 -3.29
C GLY A 298 5.67 12.69 -4.53
N GLY A 299 6.99 12.48 -4.40
CA GLY A 299 7.93 12.51 -5.52
C GLY A 299 7.95 11.24 -6.37
N PHE A 300 7.48 10.11 -5.83
CA PHE A 300 7.40 8.84 -6.57
C PHE A 300 6.31 7.93 -5.99
N ILE A 301 5.28 7.65 -6.76
CA ILE A 301 4.15 6.80 -6.37
C ILE A 301 3.81 5.86 -7.53
N ILE A 302 3.54 4.61 -7.22
CA ILE A 302 2.93 3.62 -8.12
C ILE A 302 1.52 3.35 -7.58
N ALA A 303 0.48 3.56 -8.38
CA ALA A 303 -0.88 3.37 -7.92
C ALA A 303 -1.80 2.91 -9.04
N LYS A 304 -2.93 2.34 -8.69
CA LYS A 304 -4.03 2.13 -9.64
C LYS A 304 -4.73 3.47 -9.89
N ARG A 305 -4.78 3.89 -11.16
CA ARG A 305 -5.46 5.13 -11.57
C ARG A 305 -6.90 5.19 -11.07
N ASP A 306 -7.64 4.11 -11.23
CA ASP A 306 -9.05 4.06 -10.85
C ASP A 306 -9.24 4.14 -9.33
N LEU A 307 -8.27 3.62 -8.55
CA LEU A 307 -8.22 3.86 -7.12
C LEU A 307 -8.05 5.35 -6.81
N LEU A 308 -7.08 6.00 -7.43
CA LEU A 308 -6.87 7.44 -7.21
C LEU A 308 -8.13 8.25 -7.58
N LYS A 309 -8.81 7.91 -8.68
CA LYS A 309 -10.09 8.54 -9.06
C LYS A 309 -11.19 8.28 -8.02
N SER A 310 -11.26 7.09 -7.45
CA SER A 310 -12.30 6.74 -6.47
C SER A 310 -12.20 7.52 -5.16
N VAL A 311 -11.01 8.02 -4.82
CA VAL A 311 -10.77 8.91 -3.67
C VAL A 311 -10.62 10.38 -4.08
N HIS A 312 -11.09 10.74 -5.28
CA HIS A 312 -11.06 12.09 -5.83
C HIS A 312 -9.66 12.67 -6.07
N GLY A 313 -8.66 11.81 -6.29
CA GLY A 313 -7.29 12.24 -6.57
C GLY A 313 -6.62 12.97 -5.40
N TYR A 314 -5.75 13.90 -5.71
CA TYR A 314 -5.11 14.79 -4.73
C TYR A 314 -6.06 15.97 -4.39
N ASN A 315 -5.95 16.44 -3.16
CA ASN A 315 -6.66 17.65 -2.72
C ASN A 315 -6.00 18.90 -3.34
N GLU A 316 -6.66 19.52 -4.31
CA GLU A 316 -6.10 20.67 -5.05
C GLU A 316 -5.99 21.96 -4.23
N ALA A 317 -6.58 22.00 -3.03
CA ALA A 317 -6.35 23.09 -2.09
C ALA A 317 -4.93 23.05 -1.48
N LEU A 318 -4.26 21.92 -1.57
CA LEU A 318 -2.89 21.74 -1.10
C LEU A 318 -1.89 21.95 -2.24
N HIS A 319 -0.80 22.65 -1.94
CA HIS A 319 0.26 22.95 -2.87
C HIS A 319 1.55 22.23 -2.50
N TRP A 320 2.59 22.42 -3.28
CA TRP A 320 3.89 21.81 -2.99
C TRP A 320 4.39 22.15 -1.59
N GLY A 321 4.73 21.11 -0.80
CA GLY A 321 5.21 21.26 0.57
C GLY A 321 4.12 21.39 1.64
N GLU A 322 2.84 21.24 1.26
CA GLU A 322 1.68 21.31 2.18
C GLU A 322 1.15 19.92 2.55
N ALA A 323 1.99 18.90 2.51
CA ALA A 323 1.67 17.51 2.90
C ALA A 323 0.54 16.86 2.07
N GLU A 324 0.51 17.09 0.77
CA GLU A 324 -0.47 16.54 -0.17
C GLU A 324 -0.42 15.02 -0.28
N ASP A 325 0.74 14.44 -0.05
CA ASP A 325 1.00 13.00 -0.01
C ASP A 325 0.49 12.36 1.28
N VAL A 326 0.62 13.06 2.40
CA VAL A 326 0.05 12.64 3.69
C VAL A 326 -1.49 12.63 3.61
N ASP A 327 -2.10 13.70 3.08
CA ASP A 327 -3.55 13.78 2.88
C ASP A 327 -4.08 12.62 2.02
N LEU A 328 -3.44 12.38 0.86
CA LEU A 328 -3.82 11.28 -0.01
C LEU A 328 -3.70 9.92 0.69
N SER A 329 -2.58 9.67 1.36
CA SER A 329 -2.33 8.39 2.03
C SER A 329 -3.33 8.13 3.16
N ASN A 330 -3.69 9.15 3.93
CA ASN A 330 -4.71 9.07 4.96
C ASN A 330 -6.10 8.74 4.37
N ARG A 331 -6.51 9.45 3.32
CA ARG A 331 -7.81 9.19 2.67
C ARG A 331 -7.88 7.76 2.11
N LEU A 332 -6.80 7.26 1.52
CA LEU A 332 -6.70 5.89 1.04
C LEU A 332 -6.81 4.90 2.20
N TYR A 333 -6.13 5.16 3.32
CA TYR A 333 -6.23 4.31 4.50
C TYR A 333 -7.67 4.23 5.03
N TYR A 334 -8.35 5.36 5.16
CA TYR A 334 -9.75 5.39 5.62
C TYR A 334 -10.72 4.78 4.61
N ALA A 335 -10.39 4.78 3.34
CA ALA A 335 -11.14 4.09 2.30
C ALA A 335 -10.89 2.57 2.25
N GLY A 336 -10.06 2.01 3.13
CA GLY A 336 -9.82 0.57 3.23
C GLY A 336 -8.55 0.07 2.54
N TYR A 337 -7.78 0.96 1.92
CA TYR A 337 -6.56 0.59 1.22
C TYR A 337 -5.34 0.67 2.12
N MET A 338 -4.28 -0.01 1.71
CA MET A 338 -3.04 -0.06 2.47
C MET A 338 -1.88 0.33 1.57
N THR A 339 -1.13 1.33 2.01
CA THR A 339 0.12 1.72 1.38
C THR A 339 1.18 0.64 1.59
N ASN A 340 1.88 0.27 0.53
CA ASN A 340 2.95 -0.72 0.55
C ASN A 340 4.27 -0.16 0.03
N ILE A 341 5.36 -0.83 0.37
CA ILE A 341 6.67 -0.62 -0.24
C ILE A 341 7.17 -1.93 -0.86
N TYR A 342 7.64 -1.87 -2.11
CA TYR A 342 8.37 -2.95 -2.72
C TYR A 342 9.88 -2.70 -2.56
N ARG A 343 10.44 -3.20 -1.46
CA ARG A 343 11.82 -2.94 -1.05
C ARG A 343 12.89 -3.57 -1.95
N ASP A 344 12.56 -4.61 -2.72
CA ASP A 344 13.50 -5.24 -3.65
C ASP A 344 13.66 -4.45 -4.95
N ASN A 345 12.83 -3.42 -5.14
CA ASN A 345 12.94 -2.47 -6.22
C ASN A 345 13.33 -1.08 -5.70
N MET A 346 13.91 -0.27 -6.57
CA MET A 346 14.36 1.07 -6.20
C MET A 346 14.22 2.04 -7.37
N VAL A 347 14.27 3.32 -7.04
CA VAL A 347 14.45 4.43 -7.97
C VAL A 347 15.50 5.38 -7.40
N PHE A 348 16.03 6.27 -8.21
CA PHE A 348 17.04 7.22 -7.80
C PHE A 348 16.52 8.65 -7.86
N THR A 349 17.06 9.51 -7.01
CA THR A 349 16.73 10.95 -6.98
C THR A 349 17.98 11.80 -6.83
N GLN A 350 18.00 12.94 -7.48
CA GLN A 350 19.10 13.92 -7.40
C GLN A 350 18.96 14.88 -6.21
N THR A 351 18.13 14.59 -5.24
CA THR A 351 17.86 15.58 -4.19
C THR A 351 18.71 15.34 -2.96
N HIS A 352 19.70 16.21 -2.75
CA HIS A 352 20.51 16.26 -1.53
C HIS A 352 19.83 16.96 -0.33
N ARG A 353 18.52 17.19 -0.38
CA ARG A 353 17.83 18.04 0.62
C ARG A 353 17.97 17.58 2.08
N HIS A 354 18.28 16.32 2.32
CA HIS A 354 18.27 15.74 3.66
C HIS A 354 19.48 14.86 4.00
N GLY A 355 20.58 14.96 3.29
CA GLY A 355 21.77 14.13 3.49
C GLY A 355 21.46 12.62 3.41
N GLY A 356 22.19 11.89 2.63
CA GLY A 356 21.98 10.46 2.51
C GLY A 356 22.12 9.78 3.88
N ILE A 357 21.18 8.89 4.24
CA ILE A 357 21.28 8.09 5.45
C ILE A 357 21.72 6.67 5.05
N ASN A 358 22.80 6.24 5.68
CA ASN A 358 23.16 4.84 5.63
C ASN A 358 22.25 4.08 6.58
N GLU A 359 21.32 3.28 6.02
CA GLU A 359 20.32 2.52 6.74
C GLU A 359 20.91 1.72 7.91
N GLU A 360 22.01 1.00 7.67
CA GLU A 360 22.71 0.24 8.72
C GLU A 360 23.21 1.13 9.87
N LYS A 361 23.70 2.34 9.56
CA LYS A 361 24.22 3.24 10.59
C LYS A 361 23.09 3.95 11.32
N PHE A 362 21.98 4.26 10.64
CA PHE A 362 20.84 4.95 11.24
C PHE A 362 20.12 4.06 12.26
N PHE A 363 19.80 2.83 11.87
CA PHE A 363 19.09 1.90 12.74
C PHE A 363 19.98 1.18 13.77
N LYS A 364 21.27 0.99 13.47
CA LYS A 364 22.22 0.35 14.42
C LYS A 364 22.78 1.29 15.50
N LYS A 365 22.74 2.61 15.33
CA LYS A 365 23.31 3.56 16.30
C LYS A 365 22.38 4.03 17.41
N SER A 366 21.10 3.70 17.38
CA SER A 366 20.24 4.00 18.51
C SER A 366 20.59 3.10 19.69
N SER A 367 20.92 3.68 20.86
CA SER A 367 21.10 2.91 22.08
C SER A 367 19.84 2.09 22.34
N LYS A 368 19.99 0.88 22.93
CA LYS A 368 18.85 0.01 23.29
C LYS A 368 17.77 0.79 24.06
N VAL A 369 18.17 1.70 24.95
CA VAL A 369 17.29 2.59 25.70
C VAL A 369 16.49 3.53 24.78
N LYS A 370 17.10 4.10 23.74
CA LYS A 370 16.36 4.90 22.75
C LYS A 370 15.42 4.07 21.91
N GLN A 371 15.80 2.86 21.55
CA GLN A 371 14.93 1.92 20.83
C GLN A 371 13.72 1.52 21.69
N ASP A 372 13.96 1.20 22.96
CA ASP A 372 12.91 0.83 23.90
C ASP A 372 11.95 2.01 24.17
N LEU A 373 12.46 3.24 24.28
CA LEU A 373 11.64 4.44 24.42
C LEU A 373 10.83 4.77 23.16
N VAL A 374 11.42 4.61 21.98
CA VAL A 374 10.73 4.76 20.70
C VAL A 374 9.64 3.70 20.57
N GLU A 375 9.94 2.46 20.95
CA GLU A 375 8.96 1.37 20.93
C GLU A 375 7.83 1.61 21.90
N ILE A 376 8.11 2.05 23.14
CA ILE A 376 7.08 2.38 24.15
C ILE A 376 6.19 3.54 23.65
N LYS A 377 6.79 4.61 23.11
CA LYS A 377 6.06 5.75 22.52
C LYS A 377 5.21 5.29 21.33
N TYR A 378 5.75 4.44 20.48
CA TYR A 378 5.06 3.85 19.32
C TYR A 378 3.86 3.01 19.75
N GLN A 379 4.04 2.10 20.73
CA GLN A 379 2.95 1.28 21.26
C GLN A 379 1.86 2.11 21.92
N TYR A 380 2.23 3.19 22.61
CA TYR A 380 1.27 4.13 23.19
C TYR A 380 0.46 4.87 22.11
N GLN A 381 1.12 5.33 21.05
CA GLN A 381 0.46 6.00 19.92
C GLN A 381 -0.46 5.04 19.15
N LEU A 382 -0.01 3.80 18.91
CA LEU A 382 -0.85 2.76 18.33
C LEU A 382 -2.09 2.49 19.15
N LYS A 383 -1.96 2.46 20.49
CA LYS A 383 -3.10 2.31 21.40
C LYS A 383 -4.07 3.48 21.27
N LYS A 384 -3.57 4.72 21.28
CA LYS A 384 -4.40 5.93 21.16
C LYS A 384 -5.14 5.95 19.81
N GLN A 385 -4.43 5.74 18.69
CA GLN A 385 -5.02 5.67 17.35
C GLN A 385 -6.04 4.53 17.23
N ARG A 386 -5.74 3.37 17.82
CA ARG A 386 -6.69 2.26 17.87
C ARG A 386 -7.95 2.65 18.64
N ASP A 387 -7.83 3.32 19.77
CA ASP A 387 -8.96 3.70 20.62
C ASP A 387 -9.80 4.81 19.94
N GLU A 388 -9.19 5.71 19.19
CA GLU A 388 -9.86 6.71 18.34
C GLU A 388 -10.55 6.06 17.14
N PHE A 389 -9.87 5.14 16.46
CA PHE A 389 -10.43 4.37 15.36
C PHE A 389 -11.60 3.48 15.83
N LEU A 390 -11.50 2.84 16.99
CA LEU A 390 -12.59 2.05 17.55
C LEU A 390 -13.80 2.91 17.95
N ARG A 391 -13.61 4.15 18.40
CA ARG A 391 -14.72 5.10 18.57
C ARG A 391 -15.38 5.42 17.25
N PHE A 392 -14.61 5.78 16.24
CA PHE A 392 -15.11 6.02 14.90
C PHE A 392 -15.86 4.80 14.32
N VAL A 393 -15.32 3.60 14.49
CA VAL A 393 -15.95 2.34 14.06
C VAL A 393 -17.25 2.08 14.82
N ASN A 394 -17.29 2.35 16.13
CA ASN A 394 -18.50 2.18 16.93
C ASN A 394 -19.58 3.20 16.57
N ASP A 395 -19.21 4.43 16.26
CA ASP A 395 -20.14 5.46 15.80
C ASP A 395 -20.69 5.13 14.40
N PHE A 396 -19.89 4.50 13.52
CA PHE A 396 -20.31 4.05 12.18
C PHE A 396 -21.10 2.72 12.20
N SER A 397 -20.85 1.83 13.13
CA SER A 397 -21.54 0.54 13.22
C SER A 397 -23.02 0.66 13.62
N LEU A 398 -23.45 1.83 14.12
CA LEU A 398 -24.84 2.11 14.43
C LEU A 398 -25.73 2.29 13.18
N ASP A 399 -25.15 2.61 12.03
CA ASP A 399 -25.88 2.77 10.77
C ASP A 399 -26.02 1.46 9.94
N PHE A 400 -25.44 0.35 10.41
CA PHE A 400 -25.54 -0.98 9.79
C PHE A 400 -26.61 -1.88 10.43
N GLN A 401 -27.59 -1.33 11.14
CA GLN A 401 -28.73 -2.13 11.57
C GLN A 401 -29.66 -2.41 10.40
N ASP A 402 -29.69 -3.72 10.07
CA ASP A 402 -30.74 -4.42 9.34
C ASP A 402 -31.03 -4.07 7.87
N GLY A 403 -30.18 -4.57 7.01
CA GLY A 403 -30.52 -4.91 5.62
C GLY A 403 -31.07 -6.34 5.45
N THR A 404 -31.74 -6.91 6.47
CA THR A 404 -32.48 -8.17 6.34
C THR A 404 -33.96 -7.90 6.57
N LYS A 405 -34.64 -7.51 5.49
CA LYS A 405 -36.04 -7.84 5.24
C LYS A 405 -36.19 -8.37 3.84
#